data_e9751bce2c4494c84ccfcee99026d6f7
#
_entry.id   e9751bce2c4494c84ccfcee99026d6f7
#
_cell.length_a   1.000
_cell.length_b   1.000
_cell.length_c   1.000
_cell.angle_alpha   90.00
_cell.angle_beta   90.00
_cell.angle_gamma   90.00
#
_symmetry.space_group_name_H-M   'P 1'
#
loop_
_entity.id
_entity.type
_entity.pdbx_description
1 polymer ?
#
loop_
_entity_poly.entity_id
_entity_poly.type
_entity_poly.pdbx_seq_one_letter_code
_entity_poly.pdbx_strand_id
1 'polypeptide(L)'
;MDKPFWQAIIAFLVVIAFWVWMSRGLKVVPGKRQVFGECCYNFIRNSLVRDTIGHGFEPWLPYLVALFSFVLINNWFGELFVFMFPTFSHVGYVYGLTIVSWFGYVIAGFKTKGIRYLKDSVLPPGVPWYLWWLIIPLEFLSSFITRPLTLSLRLFANMFAGHLIIMIFVVGGGFLLTYPSSIMYNAAGGLSLILSFALFALELFVGFLQAYVFTVLSAQYVASSMSEEH
;
A
#
# COMPACT_ATOMS: atom_id res chain seq x y z
N MET A 1 18.47 -14.10 8.93
CA MET A 1 17.91 -12.99 8.10
C MET A 1 17.06 -13.64 7.03
N ASP A 2 15.77 -13.34 7.02
CA ASP A 2 14.79 -14.05 6.21
C ASP A 2 14.70 -13.48 4.79
N LYS A 3 14.32 -14.30 3.81
CA LYS A 3 14.16 -13.88 2.41
C LYS A 3 13.33 -12.58 2.25
N PRO A 4 12.19 -12.41 2.96
CA PRO A 4 11.39 -11.18 2.90
C PRO A 4 12.14 -9.90 3.30
N PHE A 5 13.09 -10.00 4.23
CA PHE A 5 13.91 -8.87 4.65
C PHE A 5 14.80 -8.35 3.51
N TRP A 6 15.49 -9.25 2.82
CA TRP A 6 16.29 -8.88 1.67
C TRP A 6 15.45 -8.33 0.52
N GLN A 7 14.27 -8.89 0.31
CA GLN A 7 13.32 -8.40 -0.70
C GLN A 7 12.88 -6.97 -0.40
N ALA A 8 12.56 -6.64 0.85
CA ALA A 8 12.20 -5.28 1.25
C ALA A 8 13.36 -4.29 1.03
N ILE A 9 14.61 -4.69 1.33
CA ILE A 9 15.79 -3.87 1.07
C ILE A 9 15.99 -3.66 -0.43
N ILE A 10 15.88 -4.71 -1.22
CA ILE A 10 16.01 -4.62 -2.68
C ILE A 10 14.91 -3.70 -3.25
N ALA A 11 13.67 -3.85 -2.80
CA ALA A 11 12.57 -2.97 -3.20
C ALA A 11 12.87 -1.50 -2.87
N PHE A 12 13.38 -1.22 -1.67
CA PHE A 12 13.77 0.12 -1.25
C PHE A 12 14.88 0.71 -2.14
N LEU A 13 15.92 -0.07 -2.43
CA LEU A 13 17.01 0.34 -3.32
C LEU A 13 16.52 0.58 -4.75
N VAL A 14 15.60 -0.26 -5.25
CA VAL A 14 14.99 -0.10 -6.59
C VAL A 14 14.17 1.18 -6.65
N VAL A 15 13.39 1.51 -5.61
CA VAL A 15 12.63 2.77 -5.54
C VAL A 15 13.58 3.97 -5.62
N ILE A 16 14.64 3.97 -4.82
CA ILE A 16 15.63 5.07 -4.83
C ILE A 16 16.30 5.15 -6.20
N ALA A 17 16.77 4.03 -6.73
CA ALA A 17 17.43 3.99 -8.03
C ALA A 17 16.51 4.49 -9.14
N PHE A 18 15.23 4.11 -9.13
CA PHE A 18 14.23 4.55 -10.09
C PHE A 18 14.06 6.07 -10.07
N TRP A 19 13.81 6.66 -8.89
CA TRP A 19 13.61 8.10 -8.78
C TRP A 19 14.88 8.91 -9.03
N VAL A 20 16.06 8.44 -8.59
CA VAL A 20 17.34 9.05 -8.92
C VAL A 20 17.65 8.98 -10.41
N TRP A 21 17.36 7.85 -11.05
CA TRP A 21 17.54 7.69 -12.49
C TRP A 21 16.61 8.60 -13.30
N MET A 22 15.36 8.77 -12.88
CA MET A 22 14.38 9.67 -13.51
C MET A 22 14.73 11.15 -13.32
N SER A 23 15.32 11.53 -12.17
CA SER A 23 15.71 12.91 -11.87
C SER A 23 17.03 13.36 -12.51
N ARG A 24 17.83 12.42 -13.04
CA ARG A 24 19.11 12.77 -13.66
C ARG A 24 18.93 13.35 -15.06
N GLY A 25 19.52 14.54 -15.30
CA GLY A 25 19.58 15.17 -16.62
C GLY A 25 18.26 15.76 -17.09
N LEU A 26 17.54 16.42 -16.19
CA LEU A 26 16.32 17.17 -16.51
C LEU A 26 16.63 18.25 -17.55
N LYS A 27 15.85 18.28 -18.64
CA LYS A 27 15.95 19.25 -19.73
C LYS A 27 14.64 20.00 -19.88
N VAL A 28 14.71 21.24 -20.37
CA VAL A 28 13.52 22.06 -20.67
C VAL A 28 12.63 21.40 -21.72
N VAL A 29 13.23 20.73 -22.71
CA VAL A 29 12.48 19.86 -23.66
C VAL A 29 12.65 18.42 -23.15
N PRO A 30 11.59 17.82 -22.59
CA PRO A 30 11.68 16.53 -21.91
C PRO A 30 11.90 15.38 -22.88
N GLY A 31 12.87 14.53 -22.60
CA GLY A 31 13.06 13.26 -23.31
C GLY A 31 12.03 12.20 -22.83
N LYS A 32 11.85 11.10 -23.60
CA LYS A 32 10.88 10.01 -23.28
C LYS A 32 10.97 9.51 -21.84
N ARG A 33 12.19 9.39 -21.31
CA ARG A 33 12.44 8.96 -19.91
C ARG A 33 11.90 9.99 -18.91
N GLN A 34 12.16 11.27 -19.13
CA GLN A 34 11.70 12.35 -18.28
C GLN A 34 10.17 12.45 -18.30
N VAL A 35 9.55 12.37 -19.49
CA VAL A 35 8.08 12.36 -19.63
C VAL A 35 7.44 11.24 -18.83
N PHE A 36 8.00 10.03 -18.85
CA PHE A 36 7.49 8.92 -18.07
C PHE A 36 7.59 9.18 -16.57
N GLY A 37 8.76 9.65 -16.08
CA GLY A 37 8.93 10.00 -14.66
C GLY A 37 7.99 11.11 -14.20
N GLU A 38 7.83 12.17 -15.02
CA GLU A 38 6.91 13.27 -14.75
C GLU A 38 5.44 12.79 -14.76
N CYS A 39 5.07 11.88 -15.65
CA CYS A 39 3.73 11.30 -15.70
C CYS A 39 3.43 10.52 -14.41
N CYS A 40 4.35 9.65 -13.96
CA CYS A 40 4.20 8.91 -12.71
C CYS A 40 4.12 9.86 -11.50
N TYR A 41 5.00 10.86 -11.46
CA TYR A 41 4.99 11.84 -10.38
C TYR A 41 3.72 12.68 -10.34
N ASN A 42 3.27 13.18 -11.51
CA ASN A 42 2.06 13.97 -11.64
C ASN A 42 0.79 13.17 -11.32
N PHE A 43 0.77 11.88 -11.66
CA PHE A 43 -0.31 10.98 -11.26
C PHE A 43 -0.42 10.92 -9.72
N ILE A 44 0.69 10.67 -9.02
CA ILE A 44 0.68 10.62 -7.55
C ILE A 44 0.35 11.98 -6.96
N ARG A 45 0.98 13.06 -7.47
CA ARG A 45 0.79 14.41 -6.98
C ARG A 45 -0.66 14.89 -7.12
N ASN A 46 -1.26 14.73 -8.29
CA ASN A 46 -2.57 15.28 -8.60
C ASN A 46 -3.69 14.36 -8.11
N SER A 47 -3.67 13.07 -8.52
CA SER A 47 -4.78 12.15 -8.26
C SER A 47 -4.79 11.53 -6.85
N LEU A 48 -3.64 11.52 -6.14
CA LEU A 48 -3.59 10.95 -4.79
C LEU A 48 -3.44 12.01 -3.71
N VAL A 49 -2.49 12.92 -3.90
CA VAL A 49 -2.08 13.80 -2.80
C VAL A 49 -2.87 15.09 -2.79
N ARG A 50 -2.93 15.78 -3.93
CA ARG A 50 -3.61 17.08 -4.05
C ARG A 50 -5.11 16.96 -3.84
N ASP A 51 -5.75 15.95 -4.44
CA ASP A 51 -7.19 15.75 -4.33
C ASP A 51 -7.61 15.32 -2.92
N THR A 52 -6.68 14.69 -2.16
CA THR A 52 -6.99 14.17 -0.82
C THR A 52 -6.66 15.17 0.29
N ILE A 53 -5.50 15.84 0.22
CA ILE A 53 -5.02 16.75 1.28
C ILE A 53 -5.49 18.19 1.04
N GLY A 54 -5.63 18.61 -0.23
CA GLY A 54 -5.97 19.99 -0.58
C GLY A 54 -4.81 20.96 -0.36
N HIS A 55 -5.04 22.03 0.41
CA HIS A 55 -4.00 23.02 0.69
C HIS A 55 -2.94 22.48 1.66
N GLY A 56 -1.65 22.81 1.42
CA GLY A 56 -0.56 22.43 2.31
C GLY A 56 -0.03 20.99 2.10
N PHE A 57 -0.30 20.36 0.94
CA PHE A 57 0.16 19.02 0.63
C PHE A 57 1.66 18.90 0.30
N GLU A 58 2.32 20.01 -0.06
CA GLU A 58 3.69 20.03 -0.59
C GLU A 58 4.73 19.34 0.30
N PRO A 59 4.77 19.56 1.63
CA PRO A 59 5.75 18.89 2.49
C PRO A 59 5.52 17.38 2.64
N TRP A 60 4.30 16.89 2.37
CA TRP A 60 3.92 15.47 2.49
C TRP A 60 4.06 14.71 1.18
N LEU A 61 4.19 15.42 0.06
CA LEU A 61 4.28 14.83 -1.27
C LEU A 61 5.47 13.86 -1.42
N PRO A 62 6.72 14.18 -1.02
CA PRO A 62 7.84 13.23 -1.15
C PRO A 62 7.62 11.94 -0.35
N TYR A 63 7.04 12.05 0.84
CA TYR A 63 6.71 10.91 1.68
C TYR A 63 5.68 9.99 1.01
N LEU A 64 4.59 10.55 0.49
CA LEU A 64 3.52 9.78 -0.15
C LEU A 64 3.96 9.18 -1.50
N VAL A 65 4.84 9.86 -2.24
CA VAL A 65 5.47 9.31 -3.46
C VAL A 65 6.36 8.11 -3.11
N ALA A 66 7.17 8.22 -2.06
CA ALA A 66 8.01 7.12 -1.60
C ALA A 66 7.17 5.94 -1.10
N LEU A 67 6.10 6.21 -0.33
CA LEU A 67 5.18 5.20 0.19
C LEU A 67 4.47 4.44 -0.93
N PHE A 68 3.88 5.15 -1.89
CA PHE A 68 3.24 4.54 -3.06
C PHE A 68 4.20 3.64 -3.84
N SER A 69 5.37 4.19 -4.18
CA SER A 69 6.38 3.46 -4.97
C SER A 69 6.88 2.22 -4.24
N PHE A 70 7.10 2.32 -2.93
CA PHE A 70 7.58 1.22 -2.11
C PHE A 70 6.54 0.10 -2.01
N VAL A 71 5.27 0.44 -1.73
CA VAL A 71 4.19 -0.55 -1.66
C VAL A 71 3.98 -1.21 -3.02
N LEU A 72 3.95 -0.43 -4.10
CA LEU A 72 3.76 -0.95 -5.46
C LEU A 72 4.86 -1.95 -5.85
N ILE A 73 6.12 -1.60 -5.63
CA ILE A 73 7.24 -2.48 -6.00
C ILE A 73 7.26 -3.75 -5.14
N ASN A 74 6.96 -3.65 -3.83
CA ASN A 74 6.87 -4.84 -2.98
C ASN A 74 5.70 -5.76 -3.38
N ASN A 75 4.54 -5.20 -3.76
CA ASN A 75 3.42 -5.99 -4.25
C ASN A 75 3.79 -6.73 -5.54
N TRP A 76 4.37 -6.03 -6.51
CA TRP A 76 4.79 -6.66 -7.76
C TRP A 76 5.94 -7.67 -7.59
N PHE A 77 6.87 -7.42 -6.68
CA PHE A 77 7.93 -8.38 -6.36
C PHE A 77 7.39 -9.67 -5.75
N GLY A 78 6.30 -9.58 -4.98
CA GLY A 78 5.62 -10.75 -4.45
C GLY A 78 5.07 -11.67 -5.53
N GLU A 79 4.66 -11.11 -6.68
CA GLU A 79 4.12 -11.85 -7.81
C GLU A 79 5.20 -12.39 -8.77
N LEU A 80 6.42 -11.86 -8.73
CA LEU A 80 7.50 -12.32 -9.59
C LEU A 80 8.00 -13.70 -9.13
N PHE A 81 8.06 -14.67 -10.04
CA PHE A 81 8.53 -16.04 -9.82
C PHE A 81 9.92 -16.14 -9.19
N VAL A 82 10.75 -15.11 -9.32
CA VAL A 82 12.10 -15.05 -8.76
C VAL A 82 12.11 -15.02 -7.23
N PHE A 83 11.13 -14.36 -6.62
CA PHE A 83 11.07 -14.17 -5.18
C PHE A 83 10.14 -15.15 -4.46
N MET A 84 9.15 -15.70 -5.14
CA MET A 84 8.18 -16.75 -4.71
C MET A 84 7.42 -16.49 -3.38
N PHE A 85 7.83 -15.53 -2.57
CA PHE A 85 7.18 -15.20 -1.31
C PHE A 85 7.03 -13.68 -1.19
N PRO A 86 5.80 -13.14 -1.21
CA PRO A 86 5.60 -11.72 -1.06
C PRO A 86 5.99 -11.24 0.34
N THR A 87 6.75 -10.14 0.42
CA THR A 87 7.18 -9.53 1.69
C THR A 87 5.99 -9.26 2.60
N PHE A 88 4.89 -8.80 2.04
CA PHE A 88 3.68 -8.45 2.77
C PHE A 88 2.76 -9.63 3.13
N SER A 89 3.11 -10.85 2.75
CA SER A 89 2.47 -12.05 3.30
C SER A 89 2.89 -12.33 4.75
N HIS A 90 3.92 -11.66 5.24
CA HIS A 90 4.32 -11.69 6.65
C HIS A 90 3.76 -10.47 7.38
N VAL A 91 2.91 -10.71 8.36
CA VAL A 91 2.21 -9.70 9.16
C VAL A 91 3.16 -8.65 9.75
N GLY A 92 4.35 -9.06 10.22
CA GLY A 92 5.33 -8.17 10.85
C GLY A 92 5.83 -7.03 9.95
N TYR A 93 6.07 -7.31 8.65
CA TYR A 93 6.54 -6.28 7.70
C TYR A 93 5.43 -5.28 7.36
N VAL A 94 4.19 -5.78 7.25
CA VAL A 94 3.03 -4.92 7.00
C VAL A 94 2.78 -4.00 8.19
N TYR A 95 2.86 -4.54 9.41
CA TYR A 95 2.76 -3.71 10.63
C TYR A 95 3.88 -2.68 10.70
N GLY A 96 5.12 -3.05 10.36
CA GLY A 96 6.24 -2.11 10.30
C GLY A 96 5.96 -0.93 9.36
N LEU A 97 5.48 -1.21 8.15
CA LEU A 97 5.10 -0.18 7.19
C LEU A 97 3.94 0.69 7.68
N THR A 98 2.94 0.06 8.30
CA THR A 98 1.78 0.78 8.84
C THR A 98 2.16 1.65 10.02
N ILE A 99 3.10 1.22 10.86
CA ILE A 99 3.66 2.06 11.95
C ILE A 99 4.37 3.29 11.38
N VAL A 100 5.14 3.14 10.30
CA VAL A 100 5.76 4.29 9.62
C VAL A 100 4.69 5.26 9.11
N SER A 101 3.61 4.74 8.50
CA SER A 101 2.47 5.56 8.07
C SER A 101 1.76 6.23 9.27
N TRP A 102 1.60 5.50 10.38
CA TRP A 102 1.04 6.03 11.61
C TRP A 102 1.87 7.19 12.17
N PHE A 103 3.19 7.04 12.26
CA PHE A 103 4.08 8.13 12.65
C PHE A 103 3.98 9.32 11.70
N GLY A 104 3.83 9.09 10.40
CA GLY A 104 3.65 10.12 9.40
C GLY A 104 2.48 11.05 9.74
N TYR A 105 1.27 10.52 9.93
CA TYR A 105 0.12 11.36 10.23
C TYR A 105 0.09 11.91 11.67
N VAL A 106 0.68 11.22 12.63
CA VAL A 106 0.84 11.75 13.99
C VAL A 106 1.79 12.96 13.98
N ILE A 107 2.93 12.88 13.28
CA ILE A 107 3.86 14.00 13.11
C ILE A 107 3.16 15.16 12.38
N ALA A 108 2.31 14.88 11.38
CA ALA A 108 1.52 15.89 10.70
C ALA A 108 0.62 16.65 11.67
N GLY A 109 -0.12 15.93 12.50
CA GLY A 109 -0.99 16.52 13.51
C GLY A 109 -0.24 17.35 14.56
N PHE A 110 0.88 16.82 15.07
CA PHE A 110 1.72 17.56 16.02
C PHE A 110 2.35 18.82 15.41
N LYS A 111 2.77 18.77 14.15
CA LYS A 111 3.36 19.91 13.45
C LYS A 111 2.36 21.02 13.20
N THR A 112 1.08 20.70 12.98
CA THR A 112 0.03 21.66 12.68
C THR A 112 -0.65 22.18 13.93
N LYS A 113 -1.04 21.28 14.87
CA LYS A 113 -1.85 21.62 16.04
C LYS A 113 -1.08 21.58 17.38
N GLY A 114 0.17 21.11 17.37
CA GLY A 114 0.95 20.91 18.60
C GLY A 114 0.31 19.90 19.54
N ILE A 115 0.38 20.16 20.85
CA ILE A 115 -0.19 19.28 21.90
C ILE A 115 -1.73 19.21 21.83
N ARG A 116 -2.39 20.21 21.25
CA ARG A 116 -3.85 20.20 21.06
C ARG A 116 -4.32 19.06 20.18
N TYR A 117 -3.47 18.58 19.27
CA TYR A 117 -3.77 17.44 18.39
C TYR A 117 -4.25 16.22 19.17
N LEU A 118 -3.61 15.88 20.31
CA LEU A 118 -4.01 14.73 21.12
C LEU A 118 -5.43 14.92 21.70
N LYS A 119 -5.75 16.14 22.13
CA LYS A 119 -7.07 16.44 22.65
C LYS A 119 -8.13 16.38 21.55
N ASP A 120 -7.86 16.98 20.41
CA ASP A 120 -8.79 17.06 19.28
C ASP A 120 -9.01 15.68 18.63
N SER A 121 -7.97 14.82 18.61
CA SER A 121 -8.05 13.44 18.11
C SER A 121 -8.88 12.52 18.99
N VAL A 122 -9.04 12.84 20.28
CA VAL A 122 -9.77 12.01 21.24
C VAL A 122 -11.13 12.61 21.60
N LEU A 123 -11.25 13.94 21.49
CA LEU A 123 -12.46 14.68 21.84
C LEU A 123 -12.83 15.63 20.70
N PRO A 124 -13.66 15.20 19.73
CA PRO A 124 -14.14 16.08 18.66
C PRO A 124 -14.92 17.27 19.23
N PRO A 125 -14.78 18.46 18.62
CA PRO A 125 -15.54 19.64 19.04
C PRO A 125 -17.06 19.43 18.86
N GLY A 126 -17.86 19.96 19.78
CA GLY A 126 -19.32 19.89 19.71
C GLY A 126 -19.97 18.73 20.45
N VAL A 127 -19.20 17.87 21.10
CA VAL A 127 -19.72 16.72 21.85
C VAL A 127 -20.19 17.16 23.27
N PRO A 128 -21.48 16.87 23.64
CA PRO A 128 -21.96 17.15 24.99
C PRO A 128 -21.20 16.33 26.04
N TRP A 129 -20.94 16.94 27.22
CA TRP A 129 -20.10 16.40 28.27
C TRP A 129 -20.53 15.01 28.80
N TYR A 130 -21.82 14.67 28.76
CA TYR A 130 -22.36 13.39 29.22
C TYR A 130 -22.02 12.21 28.31
N LEU A 131 -21.57 12.45 27.05
CA LEU A 131 -21.14 11.42 26.10
C LEU A 131 -19.61 11.20 26.10
N TRP A 132 -18.85 12.01 26.81
CA TRP A 132 -17.38 11.94 26.83
C TRP A 132 -16.86 10.57 27.27
N TRP A 133 -17.49 9.97 28.26
CA TRP A 133 -17.10 8.66 28.78
C TRP A 133 -17.19 7.54 27.71
N LEU A 134 -18.05 7.69 26.71
CA LEU A 134 -18.23 6.75 25.61
C LEU A 134 -17.37 7.13 24.40
N ILE A 135 -17.33 8.40 24.04
CA ILE A 135 -16.67 8.89 22.82
C ILE A 135 -15.14 8.87 22.96
N ILE A 136 -14.60 9.24 24.12
CA ILE A 136 -13.16 9.25 24.34
C ILE A 136 -12.52 7.86 24.06
N PRO A 137 -12.96 6.75 24.70
CA PRO A 137 -12.37 5.44 24.42
C PRO A 137 -12.65 4.96 22.98
N LEU A 138 -13.81 5.30 22.39
CA LEU A 138 -14.15 4.91 21.05
C LEU A 138 -13.28 5.62 20.02
N GLU A 139 -13.08 6.94 20.13
CA GLU A 139 -12.27 7.74 19.23
C GLU A 139 -10.77 7.40 19.39
N PHE A 140 -10.32 7.16 20.62
CA PHE A 140 -8.98 6.65 20.87
C PHE A 140 -8.75 5.31 20.19
N LEU A 141 -9.66 4.36 20.35
CA LEU A 141 -9.60 3.04 19.72
C LEU A 141 -9.61 3.16 18.20
N SER A 142 -10.48 4.01 17.66
CA SER A 142 -10.60 4.27 16.22
C SER A 142 -9.29 4.84 15.64
N SER A 143 -8.81 5.94 16.19
CA SER A 143 -7.68 6.69 15.63
C SER A 143 -6.34 6.00 15.82
N PHE A 144 -6.11 5.35 16.96
CA PHE A 144 -4.80 4.77 17.31
C PHE A 144 -4.69 3.28 17.03
N ILE A 145 -5.79 2.54 17.01
CA ILE A 145 -5.78 1.08 16.84
C ILE A 145 -6.45 0.68 15.53
N THR A 146 -7.69 1.11 15.27
CA THR A 146 -8.47 0.62 14.14
C THR A 146 -7.92 1.09 12.80
N ARG A 147 -7.52 2.36 12.67
CA ARG A 147 -6.94 2.89 11.42
C ARG A 147 -5.68 2.13 10.99
N PRO A 148 -4.63 1.99 11.83
CA PRO A 148 -3.44 1.22 11.44
C PRO A 148 -3.73 -0.27 11.27
N LEU A 149 -4.60 -0.86 12.08
CA LEU A 149 -4.96 -2.27 11.99
C LEU A 149 -5.65 -2.60 10.66
N THR A 150 -6.67 -1.83 10.28
CA THR A 150 -7.39 -2.04 9.01
C THR A 150 -6.50 -1.83 7.81
N LEU A 151 -5.59 -0.85 7.85
CA LEU A 151 -4.64 -0.58 6.79
C LEU A 151 -3.66 -1.76 6.60
N SER A 152 -3.14 -2.30 7.70
CA SER A 152 -2.23 -3.44 7.69
C SER A 152 -2.93 -4.73 7.25
N LEU A 153 -4.10 -5.03 7.82
CA LEU A 153 -4.84 -6.25 7.47
C LEU A 153 -5.26 -6.28 6.02
N ARG A 154 -5.64 -5.14 5.44
CA ARG A 154 -5.99 -5.05 4.02
C ARG A 154 -4.81 -5.39 3.12
N LEU A 155 -3.63 -4.84 3.40
CA LEU A 155 -2.42 -5.13 2.62
C LEU A 155 -2.00 -6.59 2.77
N PHE A 156 -2.00 -7.11 4.00
CA PHE A 156 -1.69 -8.50 4.31
C PHE A 156 -2.67 -9.47 3.62
N ALA A 157 -3.98 -9.28 3.83
CA ALA A 157 -5.01 -10.19 3.34
C ALA A 157 -5.00 -10.28 1.82
N ASN A 158 -4.83 -9.14 1.14
CA ASN A 158 -4.76 -9.11 -0.32
C ASN A 158 -3.59 -9.95 -0.85
N MET A 159 -2.37 -9.70 -0.36
CA MET A 159 -1.17 -10.42 -0.81
C MET A 159 -1.21 -11.90 -0.43
N PHE A 160 -1.71 -12.23 0.77
CA PHE A 160 -1.82 -13.61 1.23
C PHE A 160 -2.85 -14.40 0.42
N ALA A 161 -4.05 -13.84 0.23
CA ALA A 161 -5.14 -14.50 -0.48
C ALA A 161 -4.82 -14.67 -1.96
N GLY A 162 -4.31 -13.63 -2.64
CA GLY A 162 -3.95 -13.69 -4.05
C GLY A 162 -2.90 -14.73 -4.34
N HIS A 163 -1.83 -14.74 -3.55
CA HIS A 163 -0.76 -15.74 -3.71
C HIS A 163 -1.24 -17.18 -3.45
N LEU A 164 -2.10 -17.39 -2.44
CA LEU A 164 -2.70 -18.70 -2.19
C LEU A 164 -3.56 -19.19 -3.35
N ILE A 165 -4.38 -18.32 -3.93
CA ILE A 165 -5.25 -18.68 -5.05
C ILE A 165 -4.39 -19.10 -6.26
N ILE A 166 -3.40 -18.30 -6.64
CA ILE A 166 -2.50 -18.64 -7.75
C ILE A 166 -1.80 -19.98 -7.49
N MET A 167 -1.28 -20.19 -6.28
CA MET A 167 -0.61 -21.43 -5.90
C MET A 167 -1.54 -22.65 -6.04
N ILE A 168 -2.78 -22.56 -5.59
CA ILE A 168 -3.77 -23.64 -5.69
C ILE A 168 -4.02 -24.01 -7.16
N PHE A 169 -4.19 -23.02 -8.04
CA PHE A 169 -4.44 -23.26 -9.46
C PHE A 169 -3.21 -23.80 -10.19
N VAL A 170 -2.01 -23.32 -9.87
CA VAL A 170 -0.77 -23.79 -10.50
C VAL A 170 -0.43 -25.21 -10.03
N VAL A 171 -0.39 -25.45 -8.71
CA VAL A 171 -0.03 -26.75 -8.15
C VAL A 171 -1.12 -27.79 -8.45
N GLY A 172 -2.40 -27.43 -8.25
CA GLY A 172 -3.53 -28.29 -8.56
C GLY A 172 -3.63 -28.63 -10.05
N GLY A 173 -3.43 -27.63 -10.93
CA GLY A 173 -3.39 -27.84 -12.36
C GLY A 173 -2.24 -28.75 -12.80
N GLY A 174 -1.05 -28.52 -12.25
CA GLY A 174 0.12 -29.39 -12.49
C GLY A 174 -0.11 -30.82 -12.03
N PHE A 175 -0.70 -31.00 -10.85
CA PHE A 175 -1.05 -32.35 -10.34
C PHE A 175 -2.03 -33.06 -11.25
N LEU A 176 -3.10 -32.40 -11.71
CA LEU A 176 -4.10 -32.98 -12.60
C LEU A 176 -3.52 -33.38 -13.96
N LEU A 177 -2.54 -32.63 -14.48
CA LEU A 177 -1.85 -32.98 -15.73
C LEU A 177 -0.89 -34.17 -15.58
N THR A 178 -0.34 -34.37 -14.38
CA THR A 178 0.63 -35.46 -14.12
C THR A 178 -0.08 -36.76 -13.82
N TYR A 179 -1.38 -36.74 -13.49
CA TYR A 179 -2.15 -37.95 -13.14
C TYR A 179 -2.69 -38.65 -14.39
N PRO A 180 -2.22 -39.87 -14.74
CA PRO A 180 -2.40 -40.45 -16.06
C PRO A 180 -3.73 -41.19 -16.28
N SER A 181 -4.87 -40.73 -15.74
CA SER A 181 -6.04 -41.60 -15.69
C SER A 181 -7.26 -41.17 -16.55
N SER A 182 -7.34 -39.94 -17.07
CA SER A 182 -8.50 -39.55 -17.90
C SER A 182 -8.25 -38.24 -18.68
N ILE A 183 -8.79 -38.17 -19.91
CA ILE A 183 -8.84 -36.94 -20.73
C ILE A 183 -9.46 -35.79 -19.96
N MET A 184 -10.46 -36.07 -19.10
CA MET A 184 -11.14 -35.07 -18.29
C MET A 184 -10.21 -34.40 -17.27
N TYR A 185 -9.31 -35.16 -16.62
CA TYR A 185 -8.31 -34.59 -15.70
C TYR A 185 -7.29 -33.72 -16.42
N ASN A 186 -6.85 -34.14 -17.59
CA ASN A 186 -5.94 -33.35 -18.42
C ASN A 186 -6.60 -32.03 -18.90
N ALA A 187 -7.86 -32.09 -19.32
CA ALA A 187 -8.63 -30.89 -19.71
C ALA A 187 -8.81 -29.94 -18.52
N ALA A 188 -9.16 -30.46 -17.33
CA ALA A 188 -9.29 -29.67 -16.11
C ALA A 188 -7.94 -29.06 -15.67
N GLY A 189 -6.85 -29.81 -15.75
CA GLY A 189 -5.50 -29.33 -15.46
C GLY A 189 -5.05 -28.21 -16.41
N GLY A 190 -5.29 -28.38 -17.71
CA GLY A 190 -5.02 -27.33 -18.71
C GLY A 190 -5.83 -26.05 -18.47
N LEU A 191 -7.13 -26.18 -18.17
CA LEU A 191 -7.98 -25.06 -17.83
C LEU A 191 -7.50 -24.34 -16.55
N SER A 192 -7.10 -25.10 -15.52
CA SER A 192 -6.55 -24.56 -14.29
C SER A 192 -5.31 -23.70 -14.52
N LEU A 193 -4.39 -24.15 -15.39
CA LEU A 193 -3.19 -23.37 -15.74
C LEU A 193 -3.53 -22.09 -16.53
N ILE A 194 -4.50 -22.14 -17.45
CA ILE A 194 -4.96 -20.95 -18.16
C ILE A 194 -5.57 -19.95 -17.18
N LEU A 195 -6.39 -20.43 -16.23
CA LEU A 195 -6.98 -19.58 -15.19
C LEU A 195 -5.92 -18.98 -14.26
N SER A 196 -4.86 -19.74 -13.92
CA SER A 196 -3.77 -19.22 -13.08
C SER A 196 -3.05 -18.05 -13.73
N PHE A 197 -2.89 -18.06 -15.06
CA PHE A 197 -2.31 -16.93 -15.78
C PHE A 197 -3.23 -15.69 -15.78
N ALA A 198 -4.53 -15.88 -15.92
CA ALA A 198 -5.51 -14.81 -15.81
C ALA A 198 -5.54 -14.21 -14.38
N LEU A 199 -5.47 -15.09 -13.36
CA LEU A 199 -5.38 -14.67 -11.96
C LEU A 199 -4.08 -13.90 -11.66
N PHE A 200 -2.95 -14.31 -12.24
CA PHE A 200 -1.70 -13.58 -12.12
C PHE A 200 -1.81 -12.15 -12.68
N ALA A 201 -2.41 -11.99 -13.86
CA ALA A 201 -2.63 -10.65 -14.44
C ALA A 201 -3.58 -9.80 -13.57
N LEU A 202 -4.62 -10.44 -13.02
CA LEU A 202 -5.52 -9.79 -12.05
C LEU A 202 -4.77 -9.34 -10.81
N GLU A 203 -3.89 -10.16 -10.25
CA GLU A 203 -3.15 -9.88 -9.03
C GLU A 203 -2.16 -8.72 -9.20
N LEU A 204 -1.52 -8.60 -10.36
CA LEU A 204 -0.71 -7.42 -10.69
C LEU A 204 -1.53 -6.12 -10.68
N PHE A 205 -2.75 -6.18 -11.20
CA PHE A 205 -3.67 -5.04 -11.16
C PHE A 205 -4.15 -4.72 -9.75
N VAL A 206 -4.53 -5.74 -8.99
CA VAL A 206 -4.93 -5.61 -7.58
C VAL A 206 -3.78 -5.09 -6.73
N GLY A 207 -2.54 -5.53 -6.96
CA GLY A 207 -1.33 -5.01 -6.32
C GLY A 207 -1.12 -3.51 -6.56
N PHE A 208 -1.41 -3.03 -7.78
CA PHE A 208 -1.41 -1.59 -8.09
C PHE A 208 -2.52 -0.85 -7.35
N LEU A 209 -3.76 -1.36 -7.40
CA LEU A 209 -4.89 -0.77 -6.66
C LEU A 209 -4.63 -0.72 -5.15
N GLN A 210 -3.99 -1.74 -4.61
CA GLN A 210 -3.65 -1.79 -3.18
C GLN A 210 -2.64 -0.71 -2.79
N ALA A 211 -1.61 -0.47 -3.63
CA ALA A 211 -0.67 0.63 -3.43
C ALA A 211 -1.38 1.99 -3.49
N TYR A 212 -2.31 2.14 -4.44
CA TYR A 212 -3.15 3.34 -4.56
C TYR A 212 -3.98 3.58 -3.29
N VAL A 213 -4.77 2.58 -2.88
CA VAL A 213 -5.65 2.69 -1.71
C VAL A 213 -4.87 2.93 -0.42
N PHE A 214 -3.74 2.23 -0.23
CA PHE A 214 -2.87 2.43 0.94
C PHE A 214 -2.38 3.87 1.05
N THR A 215 -1.94 4.44 -0.07
CA THR A 215 -1.43 5.81 -0.13
C THR A 215 -2.53 6.85 0.05
N VAL A 216 -3.70 6.66 -0.58
CA VAL A 216 -4.86 7.56 -0.41
C VAL A 216 -5.33 7.57 1.05
N LEU A 217 -5.45 6.41 1.70
CA LEU A 217 -5.84 6.34 3.11
C LEU A 217 -4.79 7.01 4.02
N SER A 218 -3.50 6.81 3.74
CA SER A 218 -2.43 7.50 4.46
C SER A 218 -2.51 9.02 4.26
N ALA A 219 -2.79 9.48 3.04
CA ALA A 219 -3.00 10.89 2.75
C ALA A 219 -4.26 11.47 3.45
N GLN A 220 -5.37 10.70 3.49
CA GLN A 220 -6.57 11.09 4.23
C GLN A 220 -6.32 11.21 5.73
N TYR A 221 -5.51 10.31 6.31
CA TYR A 221 -5.15 10.40 7.73
C TYR A 221 -4.28 11.62 8.02
N VAL A 222 -3.36 11.95 7.11
CA VAL A 222 -2.58 13.21 7.19
C VAL A 222 -3.51 14.42 7.08
N ALA A 223 -4.42 14.44 6.10
CA ALA A 223 -5.39 15.52 5.91
C ALA A 223 -6.28 15.70 7.14
N SER A 224 -6.84 14.62 7.68
CA SER A 224 -7.65 14.65 8.91
C SER A 224 -6.88 15.16 10.13
N SER A 225 -5.57 14.84 10.20
CA SER A 225 -4.72 15.34 11.30
C SER A 225 -4.42 16.83 11.19
N MET A 226 -4.41 17.38 9.96
CA MET A 226 -4.11 18.81 9.69
C MET A 226 -5.37 19.66 9.64
N SER A 227 -6.56 19.11 9.34
CA SER A 227 -7.80 19.87 9.22
C SER A 227 -8.14 20.54 10.55
N GLU A 228 -8.21 21.87 10.53
CA GLU A 228 -8.86 22.65 11.59
C GLU A 228 -10.37 22.56 11.32
N GLU A 229 -11.08 21.71 12.04
CA GLU A 229 -12.54 21.79 12.07
C GLU A 229 -12.91 23.09 12.82
N HIS A 230 -13.44 24.04 12.05
CA HIS A 230 -14.08 25.24 12.57
C HIS A 230 -15.45 24.93 13.17
#